data_94be9d844c270f06359381502745f03c
#
_entry.id   94be9d844c270f06359381502745f03c
#
_cell.length_a   1.000
_cell.length_b   1.000
_cell.length_c   1.000
_cell.angle_alpha   90.00
_cell.angle_beta   90.00
_cell.angle_gamma   90.00
#
_symmetry.space_group_name_H-M   'P 1'
#
loop_
_entity.id
_entity.type
_entity.pdbx_description
1 polymer ?
#
loop_
_entity_poly.entity_id
_entity_poly.type
_entity_poly.pdbx_seq_one_letter_code
_entity_poly.pdbx_strand_id
1 'polypeptide(L)'
;MNWGTKLVIGMAAFMLFIVAMAFYMFSKQGNDALVEEDYYERSIHYDQDIRAKQQMLDDRVEPLIRISESQLIIQLKDSANYELKLLRPSSAKEDKTEKGSTVGDSNLILVDRTAMHKGLWLLELRWKSKGRDYLYQKNITL
;
A
#
# COMPACT_ATOMS: atom_id res chain seq x y z
N MET A 1 -57.75 -23.07 -16.09
CA MET A 1 -57.19 -22.00 -15.27
C MET A 1 -57.98 -20.74 -15.46
N ASN A 2 -58.49 -20.22 -14.37
CA ASN A 2 -59.19 -18.94 -14.39
C ASN A 2 -58.17 -17.80 -14.59
N TRP A 3 -58.64 -16.68 -15.20
CA TRP A 3 -57.81 -15.54 -15.44
C TRP A 3 -57.15 -14.98 -14.15
N GLY A 4 -57.86 -15.02 -13.02
CA GLY A 4 -57.33 -14.60 -11.72
C GLY A 4 -56.18 -15.47 -11.25
N THR A 5 -56.19 -16.78 -11.49
CA THR A 5 -55.10 -17.69 -11.14
C THR A 5 -53.81 -17.37 -11.91
N LYS A 6 -53.93 -17.01 -13.18
CA LYS A 6 -52.77 -16.57 -14.00
C LYS A 6 -52.14 -15.29 -13.45
N LEU A 7 -52.97 -14.37 -12.99
CA LEU A 7 -52.52 -13.12 -12.40
C LEU A 7 -51.80 -13.34 -11.09
N VAL A 8 -52.33 -14.20 -10.22
CA VAL A 8 -51.72 -14.58 -8.95
C VAL A 8 -50.35 -15.28 -9.16
N ILE A 9 -50.25 -16.16 -10.13
CA ILE A 9 -49.00 -16.82 -10.50
C ILE A 9 -47.95 -15.80 -10.99
N GLY A 10 -48.39 -14.85 -11.84
CA GLY A 10 -47.50 -13.78 -12.29
C GLY A 10 -46.98 -12.90 -11.16
N MET A 11 -47.86 -12.53 -10.23
CA MET A 11 -47.47 -11.78 -9.04
C MET A 11 -46.52 -12.53 -8.13
N ALA A 12 -46.81 -13.82 -7.91
CA ALA A 12 -45.94 -14.68 -7.08
C ALA A 12 -44.54 -14.84 -7.71
N ALA A 13 -44.46 -15.04 -9.02
CA ALA A 13 -43.20 -15.11 -9.74
C ALA A 13 -42.42 -13.80 -9.65
N PHE A 14 -43.07 -12.65 -9.74
CA PHE A 14 -42.46 -11.35 -9.59
C PHE A 14 -41.93 -11.12 -8.16
N MET A 15 -42.70 -11.46 -7.15
CA MET A 15 -42.28 -11.39 -5.74
C MET A 15 -41.06 -12.26 -5.47
N LEU A 16 -41.04 -13.49 -5.98
CA LEU A 16 -39.89 -14.38 -5.87
C LEU A 16 -38.64 -13.79 -6.56
N PHE A 17 -38.82 -13.17 -7.68
CA PHE A 17 -37.73 -12.50 -8.39
C PHE A 17 -37.13 -11.35 -7.56
N ILE A 18 -37.97 -10.51 -6.95
CA ILE A 18 -37.51 -9.41 -6.09
C ILE A 18 -36.76 -9.94 -4.87
N VAL A 19 -37.31 -10.98 -4.22
CA VAL A 19 -36.67 -11.60 -3.05
C VAL A 19 -35.32 -12.21 -3.43
N ALA A 20 -35.24 -12.92 -4.57
CA ALA A 20 -34.00 -13.51 -5.05
C ALA A 20 -32.94 -12.40 -5.36
N MET A 21 -33.37 -11.30 -5.94
CA MET A 21 -32.49 -10.18 -6.26
C MET A 21 -32.01 -9.45 -5.01
N ALA A 22 -32.88 -9.25 -4.03
CA ALA A 22 -32.52 -8.70 -2.73
C ALA A 22 -31.52 -9.59 -2.00
N PHE A 23 -31.73 -10.90 -2.00
CA PHE A 23 -30.82 -11.88 -1.40
C PHE A 23 -29.46 -11.86 -2.09
N TYR A 24 -29.43 -11.74 -3.40
CA TYR A 24 -28.19 -11.61 -4.17
C TYR A 24 -27.43 -10.33 -3.82
N MET A 25 -28.12 -9.20 -3.67
CA MET A 25 -27.52 -7.94 -3.25
C MET A 25 -26.95 -8.02 -1.83
N PHE A 26 -27.68 -8.61 -0.88
CA PHE A 26 -27.21 -8.80 0.48
C PHE A 26 -25.97 -9.71 0.58
N SER A 27 -25.89 -10.74 -0.25
CA SER A 27 -24.71 -11.61 -0.28
C SER A 27 -23.46 -10.94 -0.86
N LYS A 28 -23.64 -9.95 -1.74
CA LYS A 28 -22.52 -9.13 -2.25
C LYS A 28 -22.14 -7.96 -1.34
N GLN A 29 -23.06 -7.46 -0.56
CA GLN A 29 -22.83 -6.32 0.32
C GLN A 29 -21.79 -6.60 1.43
N GLY A 30 -21.60 -7.87 1.79
CA GLY A 30 -20.51 -8.30 2.67
C GLY A 30 -19.11 -8.04 2.09
N ASN A 31 -18.97 -8.01 0.77
CA ASN A 31 -17.72 -7.66 0.11
C ASN A 31 -17.55 -6.13 -0.05
N ASP A 32 -18.64 -5.40 -0.19
CA ASP A 32 -18.60 -3.93 -0.32
C ASP A 32 -18.24 -3.25 1.01
N ALA A 33 -18.68 -3.81 2.13
CA ALA A 33 -18.28 -3.32 3.47
C ALA A 33 -16.79 -3.46 3.73
N LEU A 34 -16.15 -4.52 3.23
CA LEU A 34 -14.70 -4.71 3.30
C LEU A 34 -13.95 -3.70 2.43
N VAL A 35 -14.51 -3.31 1.30
CA VAL A 35 -13.93 -2.28 0.42
C VAL A 35 -14.04 -0.89 1.06
N GLU A 36 -15.12 -0.58 1.76
CA GLU A 36 -15.26 0.68 2.48
C GLU A 36 -14.31 0.78 3.67
N GLU A 37 -14.15 -0.28 4.47
CA GLU A 37 -13.17 -0.31 5.56
C GLU A 37 -11.75 -0.14 5.02
N ASP A 38 -11.38 -0.84 3.96
CA ASP A 38 -10.09 -0.67 3.29
C ASP A 38 -9.88 0.77 2.77
N TYR A 39 -10.94 1.40 2.27
CA TYR A 39 -10.88 2.77 1.78
C TYR A 39 -10.62 3.77 2.93
N TYR A 40 -11.30 3.63 4.06
CA TYR A 40 -11.08 4.46 5.24
C TYR A 40 -9.69 4.26 5.83
N GLU A 41 -9.23 3.03 5.96
CA GLU A 41 -7.88 2.73 6.43
C GLU A 41 -6.82 3.33 5.49
N ARG A 42 -7.00 3.20 4.19
CA ARG A 42 -6.10 3.80 3.19
C ARG A 42 -6.08 5.32 3.26
N SER A 43 -7.22 5.96 3.51
CA SER A 43 -7.26 7.42 3.62
C SER A 43 -6.57 7.93 4.88
N ILE A 44 -6.70 7.23 5.99
CA ILE A 44 -5.99 7.55 7.25
C ILE A 44 -4.48 7.38 7.06
N HIS A 45 -4.04 6.30 6.43
CA HIS A 45 -2.64 6.07 6.10
C HIS A 45 -2.11 7.11 5.10
N TYR A 46 -2.92 7.52 4.15
CA TYR A 46 -2.55 8.54 3.18
C TYR A 46 -2.24 9.89 3.85
N ASP A 47 -3.07 10.32 4.80
CA ASP A 47 -2.85 11.55 5.56
C ASP A 47 -1.59 11.46 6.44
N GLN A 48 -1.34 10.31 7.05
CA GLN A 48 -0.12 10.05 7.81
C GLN A 48 1.11 10.08 6.91
N ASP A 49 1.02 9.52 5.73
CA ASP A 49 2.10 9.51 4.74
C ASP A 49 2.44 10.91 4.26
N ILE A 50 1.44 11.74 3.99
CA ILE A 50 1.64 13.15 3.61
C ILE A 50 2.34 13.92 4.73
N ARG A 51 1.90 13.73 5.97
CA ARG A 51 2.54 14.38 7.14
C ARG A 51 3.98 13.94 7.31
N ALA A 52 4.26 12.65 7.17
CA ALA A 52 5.61 12.11 7.28
C ALA A 52 6.54 12.64 6.18
N LYS A 53 6.05 12.76 4.96
CA LYS A 53 6.79 13.39 3.84
C LYS A 53 7.06 14.85 4.11
N GLN A 54 6.07 15.59 4.56
CA GLN A 54 6.21 17.01 4.86
C GLN A 54 7.19 17.23 6.02
N GLN A 55 7.11 16.41 7.05
CA GLN A 55 8.04 16.44 8.18
C GLN A 55 9.49 16.19 7.73
N MET A 56 9.70 15.25 6.81
CA MET A 56 11.00 14.96 6.23
C MET A 56 11.57 16.19 5.51
N LEU A 57 10.75 16.90 4.75
CA LEU A 57 11.16 18.11 4.04
C LEU A 57 11.42 19.27 5.01
N ASP A 58 10.57 19.47 6.01
CA ASP A 58 10.67 20.54 6.99
C ASP A 58 11.92 20.39 7.87
N ASP A 59 12.23 19.18 8.29
CA ASP A 59 13.40 18.86 9.11
C ASP A 59 14.68 18.70 8.27
N ARG A 60 14.58 18.70 6.94
CA ARG A 60 15.69 18.55 6.00
C ARG A 60 16.51 17.28 6.26
N VAL A 61 15.81 16.18 6.48
CA VAL A 61 16.42 14.87 6.74
C VAL A 61 16.32 13.94 5.53
N GLU A 62 16.27 14.49 4.33
CA GLU A 62 16.18 13.70 3.10
C GLU A 62 17.35 12.73 2.98
N PRO A 63 17.08 11.42 2.76
CA PRO A 63 18.14 10.44 2.65
C PRO A 63 18.94 10.61 1.34
N LEU A 64 20.23 10.31 1.42
CA LEU A 64 21.10 10.24 0.25
C LEU A 64 21.10 8.81 -0.28
N ILE A 65 20.80 8.66 -1.57
CA ILE A 65 20.73 7.37 -2.23
C ILE A 65 21.88 7.24 -3.23
N ARG A 66 22.67 6.18 -3.07
CA ARG A 66 23.73 5.80 -4.00
C ARG A 66 23.48 4.40 -4.52
N ILE A 67 23.64 4.22 -5.81
CA ILE A 67 23.45 2.93 -6.47
C ILE A 67 24.82 2.48 -6.97
N SER A 68 25.31 1.35 -6.42
CA SER A 68 26.49 0.67 -6.92
C SER A 68 26.10 -0.54 -7.76
N GLU A 69 27.07 -1.23 -8.34
CA GLU A 69 26.81 -2.43 -9.16
C GLU A 69 26.20 -3.58 -8.36
N SER A 70 26.54 -3.70 -7.10
CA SER A 70 26.12 -4.82 -6.23
C SER A 70 25.19 -4.41 -5.08
N GLN A 71 25.12 -3.13 -4.74
CA GLN A 71 24.40 -2.65 -3.57
C GLN A 71 23.66 -1.34 -3.82
N LEU A 72 22.53 -1.21 -3.16
CA LEU A 72 21.82 0.06 -2.99
C LEU A 72 22.18 0.60 -1.61
N ILE A 73 22.72 1.81 -1.56
CA ILE A 73 23.19 2.44 -0.33
C ILE A 73 22.32 3.65 -0.04
N ILE A 74 21.68 3.64 1.12
CA ILE A 74 20.86 4.77 1.60
C ILE A 74 21.49 5.30 2.87
N GLN A 75 21.79 6.58 2.90
CA GLN A 75 22.37 7.25 4.06
C GLN A 75 21.36 8.20 4.70
N LEU A 76 21.09 8.00 5.99
CA LEU A 76 20.27 8.89 6.80
C LEU A 76 21.16 9.85 7.61
N LYS A 77 20.57 10.96 8.06
CA LYS A 77 21.30 11.95 8.89
C LYS A 77 21.50 11.47 10.33
N ASP A 78 20.54 10.74 10.87
CA ASP A 78 20.56 10.21 12.23
C ASP A 78 20.32 8.70 12.23
N SER A 79 20.73 8.04 13.30
CA SER A 79 20.39 6.64 13.49
C SER A 79 18.88 6.47 13.65
N ALA A 80 18.30 5.49 13.02
CA ALA A 80 16.86 5.27 12.98
C ALA A 80 16.52 3.80 12.78
N ASN A 81 15.32 3.45 13.23
CA ASN A 81 14.67 2.21 12.80
C ASN A 81 13.93 2.49 11.50
N TYR A 82 14.08 1.63 10.52
CA TYR A 82 13.52 1.85 9.20
C TYR A 82 12.69 0.66 8.70
N GLU A 83 11.78 0.96 7.81
CA GLU A 83 11.10 0.00 6.95
C GLU A 83 11.27 0.44 5.50
N LEU A 84 11.99 -0.35 4.74
CA LEU A 84 12.27 -0.10 3.33
C LEU A 84 11.40 -1.01 2.46
N LYS A 85 10.63 -0.42 1.57
CA LYS A 85 9.88 -1.14 0.54
C LYS A 85 10.44 -0.80 -0.83
N LEU A 86 10.77 -1.82 -1.58
CA LEU A 86 11.14 -1.71 -2.98
C LEU A 86 10.04 -2.36 -3.81
N LEU A 87 9.27 -1.52 -4.48
CA LEU A 87 8.10 -1.93 -5.24
C LEU A 87 8.45 -1.91 -6.73
N ARG A 88 8.14 -3.00 -7.42
CA ARG A 88 8.32 -3.06 -8.87
C ARG A 88 6.99 -2.86 -9.58
N PRO A 89 6.78 -1.72 -10.28
CA PRO A 89 5.52 -1.45 -10.97
C PRO A 89 5.15 -2.49 -12.02
N SER A 90 6.15 -3.12 -12.63
CA SER A 90 5.91 -4.14 -13.66
C SER A 90 5.57 -5.53 -13.12
N SER A 91 5.88 -5.81 -11.84
CA SER A 91 5.62 -7.11 -11.22
C SER A 91 5.57 -7.01 -9.68
N ALA A 92 4.39 -7.01 -9.12
CA ALA A 92 4.20 -6.98 -7.67
C ALA A 92 4.80 -8.20 -6.94
N LYS A 93 5.04 -9.29 -7.64
CA LYS A 93 5.67 -10.49 -7.08
C LYS A 93 7.14 -10.30 -6.73
N GLU A 94 7.78 -9.29 -7.29
CA GLU A 94 9.18 -8.97 -7.04
C GLU A 94 9.36 -7.93 -5.94
N ASP A 95 8.27 -7.42 -5.37
CA ASP A 95 8.31 -6.45 -4.28
C ASP A 95 9.10 -6.98 -3.09
N LYS A 96 9.96 -6.12 -2.56
CA LYS A 96 10.86 -6.46 -1.46
C LYS A 96 10.64 -5.52 -0.29
N THR A 97 10.55 -6.06 0.91
CA THR A 97 10.42 -5.29 2.15
C THR A 97 11.53 -5.67 3.11
N GLU A 98 12.24 -4.68 3.62
CA GLU A 98 13.27 -4.86 4.65
C GLU A 98 13.00 -3.96 5.83
N LYS A 99 13.19 -4.50 7.03
CA LYS A 99 13.06 -3.76 8.29
C LYS A 99 14.34 -3.93 9.10
N GLY A 100 14.74 -2.88 9.77
CA GLY A 100 15.92 -2.93 10.62
C GLY A 100 16.29 -1.59 11.19
N SER A 101 17.53 -1.51 11.67
CA SER A 101 18.12 -0.27 12.16
C SER A 101 19.33 0.10 11.32
N THR A 102 19.61 1.39 11.22
CA THR A 102 20.80 1.89 10.51
C THR A 102 22.08 1.35 11.14
N VAL A 103 23.10 1.14 10.31
CA VAL A 103 24.37 0.51 10.69
C VAL A 103 25.48 1.56 10.70
N GLY A 104 26.28 1.52 11.77
CA GLY A 104 27.48 2.34 11.92
C GLY A 104 27.21 3.83 12.19
N ASP A 105 28.27 4.59 12.32
CA ASP A 105 28.21 6.04 12.60
C ASP A 105 27.69 6.84 11.41
N SER A 106 27.77 6.29 10.21
CA SER A 106 27.28 6.92 8.98
C SER A 106 25.79 6.72 8.72
N ASN A 107 25.09 5.96 9.56
CA ASN A 107 23.65 5.68 9.47
C ASN A 107 23.25 5.11 8.10
N LEU A 108 23.95 4.07 7.67
CA LEU A 108 23.75 3.47 6.36
C LEU A 108 22.69 2.38 6.38
N ILE A 109 21.92 2.32 5.31
CA ILE A 109 21.06 1.19 4.97
C ILE A 109 21.64 0.56 3.72
N LEU A 110 22.06 -0.70 3.82
CA LEU A 110 22.64 -1.46 2.72
C LEU A 110 21.66 -2.50 2.20
N VAL A 111 21.37 -2.45 0.92
CA VAL A 111 20.50 -3.41 0.24
C VAL A 111 21.27 -4.11 -0.86
N ASP A 112 21.28 -5.44 -0.83
CA ASP A 112 21.86 -6.24 -1.90
C ASP A 112 20.95 -6.20 -3.13
N ARG A 113 21.47 -5.70 -4.24
CA ARG A 113 20.72 -5.61 -5.50
C ARG A 113 21.05 -6.72 -6.50
N THR A 114 21.95 -7.62 -6.18
CA THR A 114 22.37 -8.67 -7.11
C THR A 114 21.22 -9.60 -7.52
N ALA A 115 20.25 -9.82 -6.61
CA ALA A 115 19.05 -10.61 -6.88
C ALA A 115 17.90 -9.80 -7.49
N MET A 116 18.06 -8.49 -7.66
CA MET A 116 17.02 -7.61 -8.20
C MET A 116 17.17 -7.45 -9.71
N HIS A 117 16.06 -7.54 -10.42
CA HIS A 117 16.05 -7.31 -11.86
C HIS A 117 16.30 -5.84 -12.20
N LYS A 118 16.91 -5.60 -13.34
CA LYS A 118 17.12 -4.25 -13.87
C LYS A 118 15.78 -3.63 -14.28
N GLY A 119 15.67 -2.34 -14.12
CA GLY A 119 14.50 -1.57 -14.53
C GLY A 119 14.04 -0.57 -13.49
N LEU A 120 12.80 -0.08 -13.65
CA LEU A 120 12.21 0.91 -12.76
C LEU A 120 11.71 0.26 -11.47
N TRP A 121 12.11 0.85 -10.35
CA TRP A 121 11.66 0.50 -9.02
C TRP A 121 11.17 1.73 -8.26
N LEU A 122 10.12 1.57 -7.47
CA LEU A 122 9.69 2.59 -6.52
C LEU A 122 10.30 2.27 -5.16
N LEU A 123 11.13 3.18 -4.66
CA LEU A 123 11.70 3.10 -3.33
C LEU A 123 10.80 3.88 -2.36
N GLU A 124 10.32 3.20 -1.34
CA GLU A 124 9.57 3.79 -0.24
C GLU A 124 10.30 3.49 1.06
N LEU A 125 10.81 4.53 1.69
CA LEU A 125 11.54 4.43 2.96
C LEU A 125 10.76 5.14 4.05
N ARG A 126 10.39 4.38 5.07
CA ARG A 126 9.81 4.91 6.32
C ARG A 126 10.82 4.72 7.42
N TRP A 127 11.05 5.75 8.20
CA TRP A 127 11.92 5.63 9.36
C TRP A 127 11.42 6.50 10.49
N LYS A 128 11.81 6.11 11.70
CA LYS A 128 11.50 6.85 12.91
C LYS A 128 12.78 7.27 13.59
N SER A 129 12.94 8.56 13.80
CA SER A 129 14.09 9.16 14.48
C SER A 129 13.62 10.24 15.44
N LYS A 130 14.15 10.23 16.67
CA LYS A 130 13.82 11.23 17.70
C LYS A 130 12.31 11.38 17.98
N GLY A 131 11.55 10.29 17.88
CA GLY A 131 10.11 10.29 18.08
C GLY A 131 9.29 10.84 16.92
N ARG A 132 9.89 11.10 15.77
CA ARG A 132 9.23 11.61 14.57
C ARG A 132 9.25 10.58 13.46
N ASP A 133 8.13 10.47 12.76
CA ASP A 133 8.00 9.58 11.61
C ASP A 133 8.30 10.34 10.31
N TYR A 134 9.10 9.73 9.45
CA TYR A 134 9.47 10.27 8.15
C TYR A 134 9.15 9.28 7.04
N LEU A 135 8.86 9.79 5.86
CA LEU A 135 8.62 9.00 4.66
C LEU A 135 9.31 9.65 3.47
N TYR A 136 10.06 8.84 2.73
CA TYR A 136 10.68 9.25 1.47
C TYR A 136 10.32 8.26 0.37
N GLN A 137 9.86 8.77 -0.76
CA GLN A 137 9.54 7.97 -1.95
C GLN A 137 10.29 8.52 -3.15
N LYS A 138 10.90 7.64 -3.91
CA LYS A 138 11.61 7.98 -5.14
C LYS A 138 11.54 6.84 -6.14
N ASN A 139 11.38 7.19 -7.41
CA ASN A 139 11.58 6.24 -8.50
C ASN A 139 13.08 6.10 -8.77
N ILE A 140 13.56 4.87 -8.76
CA ILE A 140 14.96 4.55 -9.05
C ILE A 140 15.02 3.57 -10.23
N THR A 141 16.10 3.63 -10.98
CA THR A 141 16.37 2.69 -12.07
C THR A 141 17.60 1.88 -11.72
N LEU A 142 17.42 0.58 -11.65
CA LEU A 142 18.50 -0.37 -11.37
C LEU A 142 19.05 -1.01 -12.64
#